data_8be2f59706f466c741b5d72234fb4fa2
#
_entry.id   8be2f59706f466c741b5d72234fb4fa2
#
_cell.length_a   1.000
_cell.length_b   1.000
_cell.length_c   1.000
_cell.angle_alpha   90.00
_cell.angle_beta   90.00
_cell.angle_gamma   90.00
#
_symmetry.space_group_name_H-M   'P 1'
#
loop_
_entity.id
_entity.type
_entity.pdbx_description
1 polymer ?
#
loop_
_entity_poly.entity_id
_entity_poly.type
_entity_poly.pdbx_seq_one_letter_code
_entity_poly.pdbx_strand_id
1 'polypeptide(L)'
;MAKTFKSGVTLLILTFFCSIFIFGNSAILKNVNAAAKINQSSSSTQIASVKYKIKDGTITIYGKGKMPNSMTFKKNRQIHTVIIRNGVTSVSKYAFYNCKNLQKVKLPNTLKVINCYAFYGTKIKKIIVPNTVSTIGQCAFSSCDSLSKLSVPGNYNVKTLPGDDAYDSISGDTIIETVKFSSSLKLDVVSTVKTNNLVVYEKDPAYKSINGIIYSKNGLNIVRVPSERTELIIEDGCQEFNLQSILYAQTDSSSDAYACCTNLTKLVIPGSVTTIEKDKYFAKASVSQTSVTDIAIGSDTLDSLSISTLYSSLARIDIYHLSLALGNKLRFENGMFITNDNVVIGYNGRLSTVEIPEGVTEIAPNAFNSYVTDSIYSFKKVILPSTLLKIGDDAFNGCIYLSEINFPDKLYYIGN
;
A
#
# COMPACT_ATOMS: atom_id res chain seq x y z
N MET A 1 -54.75 11.19 6.79
CA MET A 1 -55.06 11.50 5.40
C MET A 1 -53.98 10.94 4.51
N ALA A 2 -54.36 9.98 3.72
CA ALA A 2 -53.49 9.25 2.81
C ALA A 2 -53.04 10.09 1.61
N LYS A 3 -51.82 9.84 1.12
CA LYS A 3 -51.53 9.89 -0.31
C LYS A 3 -50.40 8.92 -0.63
N THR A 4 -50.82 7.74 -1.03
CA THR A 4 -50.11 6.80 -1.87
C THR A 4 -49.69 7.48 -3.17
N PHE A 5 -48.41 7.27 -3.60
CA PHE A 5 -48.03 7.44 -4.98
C PHE A 5 -47.27 6.19 -5.46
N LYS A 6 -47.80 5.68 -6.56
CA LYS A 6 -47.47 4.47 -7.29
C LYS A 6 -46.01 4.35 -7.69
N SER A 7 -45.38 3.26 -7.26
CA SER A 7 -44.18 2.68 -7.92
C SER A 7 -44.69 1.54 -8.82
N GLY A 8 -44.66 1.69 -10.11
CA GLY A 8 -45.20 0.66 -10.99
C GLY A 8 -44.88 0.84 -12.48
N VAL A 9 -43.70 1.30 -12.85
CA VAL A 9 -43.30 1.37 -14.27
C VAL A 9 -41.82 1.06 -14.56
N THR A 10 -41.01 0.77 -13.56
CA THR A 10 -39.53 0.59 -13.80
C THR A 10 -39.08 -0.88 -13.79
N LEU A 11 -39.98 -1.85 -13.74
CA LEU A 11 -39.62 -3.29 -13.68
C LEU A 11 -39.98 -4.07 -14.95
N LEU A 12 -40.31 -3.42 -16.06
CA LEU A 12 -40.71 -4.12 -17.30
C LEU A 12 -39.72 -3.94 -18.48
N ILE A 13 -38.57 -3.26 -18.28
CA ILE A 13 -37.57 -3.08 -19.35
C ILE A 13 -36.31 -3.93 -19.15
N LEU A 14 -36.13 -4.58 -18.00
CA LEU A 14 -34.96 -5.44 -17.74
C LEU A 14 -35.15 -6.92 -18.07
N THR A 15 -36.35 -7.38 -18.43
CA THR A 15 -36.62 -8.78 -18.77
C THR A 15 -36.65 -9.09 -20.27
N PHE A 16 -36.52 -8.08 -21.15
CA PHE A 16 -36.57 -8.29 -22.60
C PHE A 16 -35.20 -8.37 -23.29
N PHE A 17 -34.10 -8.18 -22.55
CA PHE A 17 -32.73 -8.29 -23.10
C PHE A 17 -32.00 -9.59 -22.75
N CYS A 18 -32.66 -10.52 -22.00
CA CYS A 18 -32.01 -11.76 -21.59
C CYS A 18 -32.43 -13.02 -22.37
N SER A 19 -33.34 -12.90 -23.35
CA SER A 19 -33.93 -14.06 -24.06
C SER A 19 -33.56 -14.21 -25.52
N ILE A 20 -32.58 -13.44 -26.04
CA ILE A 20 -32.14 -13.56 -27.46
C ILE A 20 -30.69 -14.10 -27.58
N PHE A 21 -30.09 -14.66 -26.54
CA PHE A 21 -28.71 -15.17 -26.60
C PHE A 21 -28.58 -16.69 -26.38
N ILE A 22 -29.64 -17.48 -26.57
CA ILE A 22 -29.54 -18.93 -26.50
C ILE A 22 -30.19 -19.57 -27.74
N PHE A 23 -29.70 -19.38 -28.92
CA PHE A 23 -29.80 -20.30 -30.04
C PHE A 23 -29.04 -19.68 -31.24
N GLY A 24 -27.82 -20.15 -31.48
CA GLY A 24 -27.02 -19.67 -32.62
C GLY A 24 -25.58 -20.18 -32.61
N ASN A 25 -25.37 -21.41 -32.10
CA ASN A 25 -24.08 -22.08 -32.19
C ASN A 25 -23.98 -22.84 -33.50
N SER A 26 -23.46 -22.24 -34.58
CA SER A 26 -22.64 -22.93 -35.60
C SER A 26 -22.10 -21.98 -36.68
N ALA A 27 -22.49 -20.71 -36.69
CA ALA A 27 -22.03 -19.76 -37.75
C ALA A 27 -20.81 -18.92 -37.32
N ILE A 28 -20.44 -18.88 -36.02
CA ILE A 28 -19.34 -18.02 -35.52
C ILE A 28 -17.96 -18.65 -35.75
N LEU A 29 -17.88 -19.98 -35.94
CA LEU A 29 -16.61 -20.66 -36.20
C LEU A 29 -16.10 -20.52 -37.68
N LYS A 30 -16.95 -20.10 -38.61
CA LYS A 30 -16.53 -19.87 -39.98
C LYS A 30 -16.07 -18.44 -40.30
N ASN A 31 -16.38 -17.48 -39.45
CA ASN A 31 -16.01 -16.06 -39.70
C ASN A 31 -14.62 -15.65 -39.22
N VAL A 32 -13.89 -16.51 -38.50
CA VAL A 32 -12.50 -16.20 -38.09
C VAL A 32 -11.54 -16.29 -39.29
N ASN A 33 -11.88 -17.04 -40.34
CA ASN A 33 -11.09 -17.14 -41.59
C ASN A 33 -11.52 -16.16 -42.67
N ALA A 34 -12.68 -15.53 -42.58
CA ALA A 34 -13.19 -14.62 -43.60
C ALA A 34 -12.69 -13.15 -43.44
N ALA A 35 -12.22 -12.75 -42.25
CA ALA A 35 -11.65 -11.42 -42.01
C ALA A 35 -10.22 -11.26 -42.58
N ALA A 36 -9.65 -12.29 -43.20
CA ALA A 36 -8.32 -12.24 -43.82
C ALA A 36 -8.35 -11.82 -45.32
N LYS A 37 -9.53 -11.56 -45.89
CA LYS A 37 -9.65 -11.12 -47.32
C LYS A 37 -10.57 -9.91 -47.42
N ILE A 38 -10.09 -8.74 -47.08
CA ILE A 38 -10.71 -7.49 -47.55
C ILE A 38 -9.61 -6.48 -47.93
N ASN A 39 -9.49 -6.32 -49.22
CA ASN A 39 -9.16 -5.16 -50.03
C ASN A 39 -7.78 -4.49 -49.90
N GLN A 40 -6.99 -4.82 -50.90
CA GLN A 40 -6.11 -3.84 -51.53
C GLN A 40 -6.98 -2.84 -52.34
N SER A 41 -7.04 -1.61 -51.90
CA SER A 41 -7.26 -0.46 -52.75
C SER A 41 -6.39 0.69 -52.24
N SER A 42 -5.60 1.16 -53.17
CA SER A 42 -4.57 2.18 -53.11
C SER A 42 -5.09 3.55 -52.69
N SER A 43 -4.63 4.05 -51.59
CA SER A 43 -4.32 5.47 -51.40
C SER A 43 -3.23 5.59 -50.34
N SER A 44 -2.15 6.30 -50.65
CA SER A 44 -0.91 6.43 -49.93
C SER A 44 -1.03 7.30 -48.68
N THR A 45 -1.50 6.70 -47.62
CA THR A 45 -1.16 7.08 -46.27
C THR A 45 -0.51 5.85 -45.67
N GLN A 46 0.75 5.95 -45.17
CA GLN A 46 1.43 4.84 -44.51
C GLN A 46 0.62 4.39 -43.30
N ILE A 47 -0.35 3.51 -43.50
CA ILE A 47 -1.09 2.86 -42.43
C ILE A 47 -0.08 1.92 -41.77
N ALA A 48 0.42 2.33 -40.60
CA ALA A 48 1.24 1.51 -39.73
C ALA A 48 0.51 0.20 -39.46
N SER A 49 0.85 -0.87 -40.19
CA SER A 49 0.11 -2.13 -40.13
C SER A 49 0.74 -3.05 -39.10
N VAL A 50 0.22 -3.01 -37.87
CA VAL A 50 0.48 -4.05 -36.90
C VAL A 50 -0.32 -5.29 -37.31
N LYS A 51 0.35 -6.44 -37.41
CA LYS A 51 -0.18 -7.74 -37.76
C LYS A 51 0.10 -8.76 -36.68
N TYR A 52 -0.56 -9.89 -36.75
CA TYR A 52 -0.26 -11.01 -35.84
C TYR A 52 -0.30 -12.36 -36.56
N LYS A 53 0.34 -13.35 -35.93
CA LYS A 53 0.21 -14.76 -36.30
C LYS A 53 0.07 -15.59 -35.02
N ILE A 54 -0.68 -16.69 -35.11
CA ILE A 54 -0.88 -17.64 -34.05
C ILE A 54 -0.30 -18.99 -34.48
N LYS A 55 0.54 -19.57 -33.65
CA LYS A 55 1.06 -20.91 -33.82
C LYS A 55 1.24 -21.55 -32.43
N ASP A 56 0.73 -22.73 -32.23
CA ASP A 56 0.90 -23.56 -31.04
C ASP A 56 0.70 -22.76 -29.72
N GLY A 57 -0.44 -22.06 -29.62
CA GLY A 57 -0.77 -21.23 -28.44
C GLY A 57 0.10 -19.98 -28.25
N THR A 58 1.00 -19.69 -29.18
CA THR A 58 1.82 -18.48 -29.19
C THR A 58 1.30 -17.45 -30.19
N ILE A 59 0.96 -16.26 -29.70
CA ILE A 59 0.70 -15.10 -30.55
C ILE A 59 1.99 -14.30 -30.73
N THR A 60 2.35 -14.06 -31.97
CA THR A 60 3.42 -13.11 -32.34
C THR A 60 2.79 -11.90 -33.01
N ILE A 61 2.95 -10.72 -32.40
CA ILE A 61 2.49 -9.42 -32.91
C ILE A 61 3.69 -8.68 -33.48
N TYR A 62 3.57 -8.17 -34.72
CA TYR A 62 4.68 -7.54 -35.45
C TYR A 62 4.18 -6.44 -36.36
N GLY A 63 5.10 -5.64 -36.88
CA GLY A 63 4.82 -4.47 -37.74
C GLY A 63 5.27 -3.18 -37.06
N LYS A 64 4.80 -2.04 -37.54
CA LYS A 64 5.16 -0.71 -37.01
C LYS A 64 3.92 0.06 -36.57
N GLY A 65 4.01 0.72 -35.40
CA GLY A 65 2.97 1.62 -34.88
C GLY A 65 2.12 1.01 -33.76
N LYS A 66 0.94 1.57 -33.55
CA LYS A 66 0.02 1.18 -32.48
C LYS A 66 -0.78 -0.07 -32.86
N MET A 67 -1.01 -1.00 -31.90
CA MET A 67 -2.01 -2.04 -32.09
C MET A 67 -3.38 -1.40 -32.29
N PRO A 68 -4.14 -1.78 -33.34
CA PRO A 68 -5.51 -1.32 -33.55
C PRO A 68 -6.41 -1.75 -32.37
N ASN A 69 -7.38 -0.93 -31.98
CA ASN A 69 -8.32 -1.29 -30.92
C ASN A 69 -9.20 -2.51 -31.27
N SER A 70 -9.36 -2.82 -32.55
CA SER A 70 -10.00 -4.04 -33.03
C SER A 70 -9.18 -5.32 -32.80
N MET A 71 -7.87 -5.20 -32.60
CA MET A 71 -6.97 -6.33 -32.35
C MET A 71 -7.03 -6.73 -30.88
N THR A 72 -8.05 -7.51 -30.52
CA THR A 72 -8.24 -8.03 -29.17
C THR A 72 -8.45 -9.55 -29.19
N PHE A 73 -7.93 -10.22 -28.17
CA PHE A 73 -7.97 -11.68 -28.02
C PHE A 73 -8.69 -12.07 -26.72
N LYS A 74 -9.68 -11.29 -26.33
CA LYS A 74 -10.43 -11.43 -25.07
C LYS A 74 -10.89 -12.88 -24.82
N LYS A 75 -10.69 -13.37 -23.59
CA LYS A 75 -11.15 -14.67 -23.11
C LYS A 75 -10.62 -15.88 -23.90
N ASN A 76 -9.57 -15.67 -24.72
CA ASN A 76 -9.00 -16.77 -25.49
C ASN A 76 -8.18 -17.68 -24.57
N ARG A 77 -8.60 -18.93 -24.45
CA ARG A 77 -7.96 -19.94 -23.60
C ARG A 77 -6.86 -20.75 -24.30
N GLN A 78 -6.69 -20.58 -25.61
CA GLN A 78 -5.65 -21.29 -26.37
C GLN A 78 -4.31 -20.56 -26.31
N ILE A 79 -4.30 -19.29 -25.88
CA ILE A 79 -3.10 -18.47 -25.84
C ILE A 79 -2.37 -18.70 -24.52
N HIS A 80 -1.12 -19.18 -24.59
CA HIS A 80 -0.22 -19.34 -23.46
C HIS A 80 0.93 -18.34 -23.47
N THR A 81 1.30 -17.85 -24.66
CA THR A 81 2.45 -16.97 -24.85
C THR A 81 2.11 -15.84 -25.83
N VAL A 82 2.54 -14.64 -25.49
CA VAL A 82 2.47 -13.44 -26.33
C VAL A 82 3.88 -12.91 -26.55
N ILE A 83 4.24 -12.72 -27.83
CA ILE A 83 5.50 -12.08 -28.24
C ILE A 83 5.15 -10.85 -29.06
N ILE A 84 5.45 -9.68 -28.55
CA ILE A 84 5.31 -8.42 -29.27
C ILE A 84 6.70 -8.01 -29.75
N ARG A 85 6.85 -7.80 -31.07
CA ARG A 85 8.14 -7.50 -31.69
C ARG A 85 8.41 -6.01 -31.76
N ASN A 86 9.67 -5.65 -31.92
CA ASN A 86 10.08 -4.27 -32.15
C ASN A 86 9.35 -3.66 -33.37
N GLY A 87 9.04 -2.36 -33.24
CA GLY A 87 8.19 -1.62 -34.17
C GLY A 87 6.78 -1.38 -33.62
N VAL A 88 6.24 -2.29 -32.79
CA VAL A 88 4.96 -2.07 -32.12
C VAL A 88 5.15 -1.09 -30.97
N THR A 89 4.29 -0.06 -30.91
CA THR A 89 4.42 1.05 -29.94
C THR A 89 3.33 1.08 -28.88
N SER A 90 2.22 0.35 -29.06
CA SER A 90 1.20 0.23 -28.02
C SER A 90 0.55 -1.16 -28.00
N VAL A 91 0.10 -1.57 -26.80
CA VAL A 91 -0.84 -2.68 -26.63
C VAL A 91 -2.24 -2.10 -26.54
N SER A 92 -3.21 -2.62 -27.31
CA SER A 92 -4.58 -2.09 -27.35
C SER A 92 -5.35 -2.35 -26.04
N LYS A 93 -6.40 -1.56 -25.82
CA LYS A 93 -7.33 -1.73 -24.70
C LYS A 93 -7.97 -3.12 -24.78
N TYR A 94 -8.01 -3.84 -23.64
CA TYR A 94 -8.54 -5.21 -23.54
C TYR A 94 -7.84 -6.25 -24.44
N ALA A 95 -6.63 -6.02 -24.93
CA ALA A 95 -5.97 -6.90 -25.89
C ALA A 95 -6.00 -8.38 -25.50
N PHE A 96 -5.69 -8.69 -24.24
CA PHE A 96 -5.63 -10.06 -23.69
C PHE A 96 -6.49 -10.22 -22.44
N TYR A 97 -7.57 -9.43 -22.35
CA TYR A 97 -8.50 -9.46 -21.22
C TYR A 97 -9.02 -10.88 -20.96
N ASN A 98 -8.82 -11.37 -19.73
CA ASN A 98 -9.26 -12.71 -19.28
C ASN A 98 -8.74 -13.86 -20.17
N CYS A 99 -7.55 -13.74 -20.76
CA CYS A 99 -6.84 -14.87 -21.35
C CYS A 99 -6.27 -15.75 -20.23
N LYS A 100 -7.11 -16.60 -19.64
CA LYS A 100 -6.82 -17.34 -18.40
C LYS A 100 -5.63 -18.33 -18.49
N ASN A 101 -5.15 -18.65 -19.68
CA ASN A 101 -3.99 -19.53 -19.89
C ASN A 101 -2.72 -18.76 -20.29
N LEU A 102 -2.80 -17.45 -20.45
CA LEU A 102 -1.63 -16.62 -20.80
C LEU A 102 -0.66 -16.50 -19.61
N GLN A 103 0.52 -17.12 -19.76
CA GLN A 103 1.55 -17.18 -18.72
C GLN A 103 2.82 -16.40 -19.05
N LYS A 104 3.11 -16.21 -20.34
CA LYS A 104 4.37 -15.58 -20.79
C LYS A 104 4.07 -14.42 -21.74
N VAL A 105 4.68 -13.27 -21.46
CA VAL A 105 4.59 -12.08 -22.33
C VAL A 105 6.00 -11.53 -22.53
N LYS A 106 6.36 -11.27 -23.80
CA LYS A 106 7.58 -10.56 -24.17
C LYS A 106 7.20 -9.24 -24.83
N LEU A 107 7.58 -8.14 -24.19
CA LEU A 107 7.34 -6.78 -24.65
C LEU A 107 8.58 -6.21 -25.39
N PRO A 108 8.42 -5.40 -26.43
CA PRO A 108 9.53 -4.84 -27.19
C PRO A 108 10.02 -3.52 -26.59
N ASN A 109 11.29 -3.19 -26.85
CA ASN A 109 11.87 -1.90 -26.44
C ASN A 109 11.34 -0.69 -27.24
N THR A 110 10.44 -0.89 -28.21
CA THR A 110 9.75 0.20 -28.92
C THR A 110 8.40 0.56 -28.30
N LEU A 111 7.96 -0.23 -27.30
CA LEU A 111 6.66 -0.04 -26.65
C LEU A 111 6.64 1.27 -25.85
N LYS A 112 5.57 2.05 -25.99
CA LYS A 112 5.34 3.33 -25.31
C LYS A 112 4.13 3.28 -24.38
N VAL A 113 3.09 2.50 -24.77
CA VAL A 113 1.80 2.49 -24.07
C VAL A 113 1.30 1.05 -23.91
N ILE A 114 0.87 0.72 -22.71
CA ILE A 114 0.04 -0.44 -22.40
C ILE A 114 -1.32 0.12 -21.97
N ASN A 115 -2.36 -0.12 -22.78
CA ASN A 115 -3.68 0.47 -22.51
C ASN A 115 -4.46 -0.28 -21.42
N CYS A 116 -5.58 0.34 -20.97
CA CYS A 116 -6.42 -0.17 -19.89
C CYS A 116 -6.85 -1.63 -20.11
N TYR A 117 -6.83 -2.43 -19.06
CA TYR A 117 -7.25 -3.84 -19.06
C TYR A 117 -6.51 -4.73 -20.05
N ALA A 118 -5.34 -4.32 -20.57
CA ALA A 118 -4.65 -5.03 -21.63
C ALA A 118 -4.34 -6.50 -21.29
N PHE A 119 -3.94 -6.78 -20.05
CA PHE A 119 -3.61 -8.11 -19.51
C PHE A 119 -4.44 -8.48 -18.29
N TYR A 120 -5.56 -7.79 -18.05
CA TYR A 120 -6.42 -8.06 -16.90
C TYR A 120 -6.82 -9.54 -16.82
N GLY A 121 -6.74 -10.13 -15.63
CA GLY A 121 -7.21 -11.48 -15.35
C GLY A 121 -6.44 -12.59 -16.08
N THR A 122 -5.17 -12.37 -16.42
CA THR A 122 -4.28 -13.39 -17.03
C THR A 122 -3.53 -14.18 -15.95
N LYS A 123 -2.81 -15.24 -16.37
CA LYS A 123 -1.94 -16.07 -15.51
C LYS A 123 -0.45 -15.78 -15.75
N ILE A 124 -0.12 -14.54 -16.13
CA ILE A 124 1.27 -14.10 -16.30
C ILE A 124 2.01 -14.25 -14.97
N LYS A 125 3.18 -14.95 -15.00
CA LYS A 125 4.00 -15.17 -13.80
C LYS A 125 5.04 -14.08 -13.57
N LYS A 126 5.54 -13.50 -14.67
CA LYS A 126 6.56 -12.46 -14.65
C LYS A 126 6.33 -11.49 -15.79
N ILE A 127 6.44 -10.20 -15.52
CA ILE A 127 6.41 -9.16 -16.55
C ILE A 127 7.54 -8.16 -16.34
N ILE A 128 8.27 -7.88 -17.43
CA ILE A 128 9.29 -6.82 -17.49
C ILE A 128 8.76 -5.78 -18.44
N VAL A 129 8.35 -4.64 -17.92
CA VAL A 129 7.89 -3.50 -18.70
C VAL A 129 9.12 -2.72 -19.16
N PRO A 130 9.31 -2.52 -20.50
CA PRO A 130 10.47 -1.80 -21.02
C PRO A 130 10.54 -0.36 -20.54
N ASN A 131 11.75 0.18 -20.37
CA ASN A 131 11.98 1.58 -19.95
C ASN A 131 11.44 2.62 -20.94
N THR A 132 11.07 2.21 -22.13
CA THR A 132 10.45 3.07 -23.15
C THR A 132 8.95 3.28 -22.93
N VAL A 133 8.31 2.50 -22.06
CA VAL A 133 6.90 2.64 -21.71
C VAL A 133 6.73 3.86 -20.81
N SER A 134 5.89 4.79 -21.25
CA SER A 134 5.55 6.01 -20.51
C SER A 134 4.15 5.96 -19.91
N THR A 135 3.33 5.01 -20.33
CA THR A 135 1.94 4.92 -19.85
C THR A 135 1.51 3.46 -19.70
N ILE A 136 0.99 3.13 -18.53
CA ILE A 136 0.28 1.88 -18.23
C ILE A 136 -1.14 2.27 -17.85
N GLY A 137 -2.13 1.76 -18.58
CA GLY A 137 -3.54 2.09 -18.38
C GLY A 137 -4.13 1.39 -17.16
N GLN A 138 -5.25 1.94 -16.70
CA GLN A 138 -6.02 1.43 -15.58
C GLN A 138 -6.25 -0.09 -15.69
N CYS A 139 -6.08 -0.83 -14.59
CA CYS A 139 -6.26 -2.27 -14.47
C CYS A 139 -5.49 -3.11 -15.50
N ALA A 140 -4.40 -2.59 -16.07
CA ALA A 140 -3.67 -3.29 -17.13
C ALA A 140 -3.17 -4.68 -16.69
N PHE A 141 -2.80 -4.86 -15.43
CA PHE A 141 -2.31 -6.11 -14.84
C PHE A 141 -3.12 -6.56 -13.61
N SER A 142 -4.26 -5.96 -13.34
CA SER A 142 -5.11 -6.35 -12.22
C SER A 142 -5.67 -7.77 -12.39
N SER A 143 -5.97 -8.45 -11.29
CA SER A 143 -6.44 -9.85 -11.26
C SER A 143 -5.50 -10.84 -11.97
N CYS A 144 -4.20 -10.53 -12.02
CA CYS A 144 -3.17 -11.45 -12.52
C CYS A 144 -2.65 -12.34 -11.37
N ASP A 145 -3.51 -13.20 -10.79
CA ASP A 145 -3.27 -13.96 -9.55
C ASP A 145 -1.98 -14.82 -9.54
N SER A 146 -1.32 -14.99 -10.66
CA SER A 146 -0.05 -15.72 -10.77
C SER A 146 1.16 -14.80 -10.90
N LEU A 147 0.96 -13.47 -10.91
CA LEU A 147 2.03 -12.50 -11.13
C LEU A 147 2.89 -12.38 -9.86
N SER A 148 4.06 -13.00 -9.88
CA SER A 148 5.00 -12.99 -8.77
C SER A 148 6.13 -11.97 -8.94
N LYS A 149 6.43 -11.55 -10.18
CA LYS A 149 7.51 -10.58 -10.43
C LYS A 149 7.09 -9.51 -11.43
N LEU A 150 7.14 -8.27 -11.00
CA LEU A 150 6.86 -7.09 -11.81
C LEU A 150 8.08 -6.17 -11.83
N SER A 151 8.52 -5.77 -13.02
CA SER A 151 9.52 -4.72 -13.20
C SER A 151 8.88 -3.56 -13.96
N VAL A 152 8.76 -2.42 -13.32
CA VAL A 152 8.15 -1.19 -13.88
C VAL A 152 9.27 -0.20 -14.19
N PRO A 153 9.25 0.48 -15.36
CA PRO A 153 10.27 1.45 -15.71
C PRO A 153 10.21 2.68 -14.79
N GLY A 154 11.37 3.26 -14.56
CA GLY A 154 11.50 4.40 -13.68
C GLY A 154 10.92 5.72 -14.20
N ASN A 155 10.69 5.81 -15.51
CA ASN A 155 10.06 6.97 -16.15
C ASN A 155 8.53 6.83 -16.30
N TYR A 156 7.92 5.89 -15.59
CA TYR A 156 6.49 5.68 -15.61
C TYR A 156 5.75 6.91 -15.07
N ASN A 157 4.85 7.48 -15.87
CA ASN A 157 4.08 8.66 -15.50
C ASN A 157 2.59 8.31 -15.35
N VAL A 158 2.13 8.20 -14.10
CA VAL A 158 0.72 7.88 -13.76
C VAL A 158 -0.24 9.02 -14.13
N LYS A 159 0.24 10.27 -14.18
CA LYS A 159 -0.58 11.46 -14.45
C LYS A 159 -1.22 11.50 -15.85
N THR A 160 -0.84 10.59 -16.75
CA THR A 160 -1.36 10.55 -18.13
C THR A 160 -2.58 9.66 -18.31
N LEU A 161 -3.14 9.11 -17.25
CA LEU A 161 -4.32 8.26 -17.31
C LEU A 161 -5.58 9.10 -17.21
N PRO A 162 -6.51 9.00 -18.18
CA PRO A 162 -7.82 9.60 -18.07
C PRO A 162 -8.70 8.74 -17.14
N GLY A 163 -9.10 9.28 -16.01
CA GLY A 163 -10.03 8.68 -15.06
C GLY A 163 -9.51 8.74 -13.63
N ASP A 164 -10.44 8.99 -12.70
CA ASP A 164 -10.13 9.23 -11.28
C ASP A 164 -9.57 8.00 -10.51
N ASP A 165 -9.54 6.82 -11.15
CA ASP A 165 -9.12 5.57 -10.53
C ASP A 165 -7.72 5.13 -11.03
N ALA A 166 -6.76 6.05 -11.11
CA ALA A 166 -5.39 5.81 -11.58
C ALA A 166 -4.61 4.79 -10.72
N TYR A 167 -5.10 4.53 -9.51
CA TYR A 167 -4.46 3.64 -8.54
C TYR A 167 -4.57 2.14 -8.88
N ASP A 168 -5.47 1.76 -9.77
CA ASP A 168 -5.78 0.35 -10.08
C ASP A 168 -5.00 -0.26 -11.25
N SER A 169 -3.98 0.42 -11.80
CA SER A 169 -3.29 -0.14 -12.98
C SER A 169 -2.52 -1.42 -12.69
N ILE A 170 -2.09 -1.61 -11.46
CA ILE A 170 -1.33 -2.78 -10.99
C ILE A 170 -2.01 -3.43 -9.81
N SER A 171 -2.85 -2.67 -9.07
CA SER A 171 -3.52 -3.14 -7.85
C SER A 171 -4.67 -4.11 -8.14
N GLY A 172 -5.09 -4.76 -7.13
CA GLY A 172 -6.12 -5.78 -7.02
C GLY A 172 -5.77 -6.64 -5.83
N ASP A 173 -6.48 -7.73 -5.62
CA ASP A 173 -6.17 -8.67 -4.54
C ASP A 173 -4.90 -9.51 -4.77
N THR A 174 -4.18 -9.25 -5.88
CA THR A 174 -2.98 -9.99 -6.25
C THR A 174 -1.77 -9.48 -5.46
N ILE A 175 -1.18 -10.36 -4.66
CA ILE A 175 0.10 -10.10 -3.98
C ILE A 175 1.23 -10.40 -4.95
N ILE A 176 2.06 -9.39 -5.24
CA ILE A 176 3.23 -9.52 -6.09
C ILE A 176 4.45 -9.76 -5.22
N GLU A 177 5.11 -10.90 -5.37
CA GLU A 177 6.29 -11.27 -4.57
C GLU A 177 7.40 -10.21 -4.61
N THR A 178 7.69 -9.66 -5.80
CA THR A 178 8.73 -8.65 -5.96
C THR A 178 8.34 -7.61 -6.99
N VAL A 179 8.36 -6.33 -6.59
CA VAL A 179 8.23 -5.17 -7.48
C VAL A 179 9.57 -4.48 -7.63
N LYS A 180 10.07 -4.35 -8.87
CA LYS A 180 11.28 -3.63 -9.21
C LYS A 180 10.96 -2.32 -9.92
N PHE A 181 11.52 -1.22 -9.43
CA PHE A 181 11.26 0.13 -9.95
C PHE A 181 12.50 1.03 -9.83
N SER A 182 12.39 2.32 -10.16
CA SER A 182 13.44 3.32 -9.96
C SER A 182 12.86 4.57 -9.29
N SER A 183 13.71 5.40 -8.69
CA SER A 183 13.34 6.64 -7.97
C SER A 183 12.64 7.69 -8.82
N SER A 184 12.66 7.57 -10.15
CA SER A 184 11.86 8.42 -11.03
C SER A 184 10.36 8.08 -10.99
N LEU A 185 9.98 6.92 -10.48
CA LEU A 185 8.61 6.58 -10.13
C LEU A 185 8.30 7.14 -8.74
N LYS A 186 7.17 7.82 -8.61
CA LYS A 186 6.72 8.30 -7.31
C LYS A 186 6.40 7.12 -6.39
N LEU A 187 6.83 7.23 -5.14
CA LEU A 187 6.62 6.18 -4.13
C LEU A 187 5.14 5.91 -3.86
N ASP A 188 4.27 6.92 -4.01
CA ASP A 188 2.82 6.79 -3.85
C ASP A 188 2.23 5.70 -4.76
N VAL A 189 2.74 5.61 -6.00
CA VAL A 189 2.30 4.59 -6.97
C VAL A 189 2.71 3.19 -6.54
N VAL A 190 3.91 3.07 -5.95
CA VAL A 190 4.41 1.78 -5.45
C VAL A 190 3.67 1.36 -4.18
N SER A 191 3.17 2.33 -3.41
CA SER A 191 2.43 2.09 -2.16
C SER A 191 1.11 1.35 -2.36
N THR A 192 0.48 1.51 -3.52
CA THR A 192 -0.81 0.86 -3.82
C THR A 192 -0.67 -0.61 -4.20
N VAL A 193 0.54 -1.10 -4.40
CA VAL A 193 0.79 -2.49 -4.80
C VAL A 193 1.03 -3.38 -3.59
N LYS A 194 0.21 -4.42 -3.44
CA LYS A 194 0.42 -5.46 -2.43
C LYS A 194 1.66 -6.28 -2.79
N THR A 195 2.73 -6.17 -1.99
CA THR A 195 3.99 -6.85 -2.28
C THR A 195 4.77 -7.22 -1.02
N ASN A 196 5.55 -8.29 -1.11
CA ASN A 196 6.48 -8.73 -0.07
C ASN A 196 7.85 -8.05 -0.20
N ASN A 197 8.28 -7.69 -1.43
CA ASN A 197 9.59 -7.14 -1.68
C ASN A 197 9.55 -5.96 -2.66
N LEU A 198 10.20 -4.87 -2.28
CA LEU A 198 10.47 -3.72 -3.13
C LEU A 198 11.95 -3.69 -3.49
N VAL A 199 12.25 -3.51 -4.76
CA VAL A 199 13.63 -3.50 -5.27
C VAL A 199 13.82 -2.32 -6.21
N VAL A 200 14.84 -1.51 -5.99
CA VAL A 200 15.26 -0.48 -6.94
C VAL A 200 16.38 -0.99 -7.84
N TYR A 201 16.61 -0.30 -8.96
CA TYR A 201 17.74 -0.61 -9.81
C TYR A 201 19.05 -0.27 -9.11
N GLU A 202 20.08 -1.09 -9.31
CA GLU A 202 21.40 -0.98 -8.65
C GLU A 202 22.02 0.42 -8.75
N LYS A 203 21.86 1.08 -9.91
CA LYS A 203 22.38 2.43 -10.17
C LYS A 203 21.36 3.54 -9.87
N ASP A 204 20.32 3.27 -9.07
CA ASP A 204 19.36 4.28 -8.68
C ASP A 204 20.06 5.42 -7.91
N PRO A 205 19.84 6.70 -8.26
CA PRO A 205 20.56 7.82 -7.64
C PRO A 205 20.06 8.14 -6.23
N ALA A 206 18.81 7.85 -5.90
CA ALA A 206 18.16 8.31 -4.67
C ALA A 206 18.00 7.20 -3.62
N TYR A 207 17.81 5.95 -4.08
CA TYR A 207 17.44 4.86 -3.21
C TYR A 207 18.36 3.66 -3.35
N LYS A 208 18.35 2.80 -2.34
CA LYS A 208 18.86 1.42 -2.39
C LYS A 208 17.82 0.49 -1.76
N SER A 209 17.84 -0.77 -2.15
CA SER A 209 17.00 -1.80 -1.53
C SER A 209 17.87 -2.81 -0.80
N ILE A 210 17.52 -3.09 0.44
CA ILE A 210 18.16 -4.10 1.26
C ILE A 210 17.06 -5.01 1.79
N ASN A 211 17.18 -6.30 1.58
CA ASN A 211 16.20 -7.30 2.01
C ASN A 211 14.74 -6.95 1.59
N GLY A 212 14.57 -6.32 0.42
CA GLY A 212 13.27 -5.96 -0.10
C GLY A 212 12.64 -4.70 0.51
N ILE A 213 13.36 -3.96 1.34
CA ILE A 213 12.97 -2.69 1.94
C ILE A 213 13.71 -1.56 1.23
N ILE A 214 13.07 -0.42 1.02
CA ILE A 214 13.68 0.75 0.39
C ILE A 214 14.25 1.68 1.44
N TYR A 215 15.53 1.97 1.29
CA TYR A 215 16.28 2.93 2.07
C TYR A 215 16.69 4.13 1.20
N SER A 216 16.97 5.26 1.84
CA SER A 216 17.73 6.35 1.23
C SER A 216 19.06 5.82 0.68
N LYS A 217 19.66 6.51 -0.31
CA LYS A 217 20.88 6.02 -0.98
C LYS A 217 22.04 5.80 -0.02
N ASN A 218 22.18 6.68 0.99
CA ASN A 218 23.18 6.54 2.07
C ASN A 218 22.83 5.40 3.05
N GLY A 219 21.57 4.96 3.11
CA GLY A 219 21.08 3.91 3.99
C GLY A 219 20.70 4.35 5.39
N LEU A 220 20.71 5.63 5.66
CA LEU A 220 20.44 6.14 6.99
C LEU A 220 18.96 6.12 7.35
N ASN A 221 18.07 6.17 6.35
CA ASN A 221 16.62 6.29 6.55
C ASN A 221 15.86 5.20 5.79
N ILE A 222 14.85 4.63 6.43
CA ILE A 222 13.84 3.83 5.72
C ILE A 222 12.92 4.77 4.96
N VAL A 223 12.74 4.49 3.67
CA VAL A 223 11.87 5.26 2.79
C VAL A 223 10.54 4.55 2.57
N ARG A 224 10.57 3.21 2.43
CA ARG A 224 9.35 2.42 2.23
C ARG A 224 9.54 0.96 2.62
N VAL A 225 8.54 0.42 3.32
CA VAL A 225 8.41 -1.00 3.65
C VAL A 225 7.30 -1.61 2.76
N PRO A 226 7.47 -2.82 2.22
CA PRO A 226 6.44 -3.53 1.47
C PRO A 226 5.20 -3.85 2.31
N SER A 227 4.00 -3.77 1.72
CA SER A 227 2.72 -3.87 2.44
C SER A 227 2.42 -5.24 3.05
N GLU A 228 2.94 -6.31 2.44
CA GLU A 228 2.61 -7.69 2.85
C GLU A 228 3.68 -8.32 3.75
N ARG A 229 4.55 -7.51 4.32
CA ARG A 229 5.58 -7.98 5.25
C ARG A 229 4.97 -8.45 6.57
N THR A 230 5.42 -9.63 7.00
CA THR A 230 5.16 -10.16 8.35
C THR A 230 6.28 -9.84 9.33
N GLU A 231 7.48 -9.56 8.81
CA GLU A 231 8.66 -9.21 9.59
C GLU A 231 9.31 -7.95 9.03
N LEU A 232 9.67 -7.02 9.89
CA LEU A 232 10.50 -5.86 9.60
C LEU A 232 11.78 -5.95 10.44
N ILE A 233 12.86 -6.30 9.76
CA ILE A 233 14.21 -6.25 10.34
C ILE A 233 14.90 -5.06 9.71
N ILE A 234 15.10 -4.02 10.50
CA ILE A 234 15.78 -2.79 10.06
C ILE A 234 17.28 -3.08 9.97
N GLU A 235 17.91 -2.66 8.87
CA GLU A 235 19.32 -2.86 8.62
C GLU A 235 20.18 -2.03 9.58
N ASP A 236 21.27 -2.62 10.05
CA ASP A 236 22.23 -1.91 10.88
C ASP A 236 22.87 -0.75 10.09
N GLY A 237 23.07 0.40 10.78
CA GLY A 237 23.48 1.66 10.16
C GLY A 237 22.31 2.56 9.74
N CYS A 238 21.04 2.10 9.79
CA CYS A 238 19.89 2.97 9.72
C CYS A 238 19.81 3.82 11.00
N GLN A 239 19.64 5.13 10.85
CA GLN A 239 19.61 6.07 11.98
C GLN A 239 18.21 6.60 12.28
N GLU A 240 17.41 6.77 11.25
CA GLU A 240 16.07 7.34 11.33
C GLU A 240 15.03 6.37 10.78
N PHE A 241 13.95 6.20 11.52
CA PHE A 241 12.84 5.36 11.16
C PHE A 241 11.53 6.11 11.31
N ASN A 242 10.93 6.47 10.19
CA ASN A 242 9.60 7.06 10.20
C ASN A 242 8.54 5.96 10.13
N LEU A 243 7.69 5.89 11.15
CA LEU A 243 6.61 4.90 11.25
C LEU A 243 5.60 4.98 10.12
N GLN A 244 5.46 6.14 9.47
CA GLN A 244 4.62 6.28 8.28
C GLN A 244 5.07 5.37 7.13
N SER A 245 6.38 5.06 7.05
CA SER A 245 6.91 4.14 6.04
C SER A 245 6.33 2.72 6.16
N ILE A 246 5.86 2.35 7.36
CA ILE A 246 5.23 1.05 7.65
C ILE A 246 3.70 1.12 7.56
N LEU A 247 3.12 2.22 8.06
CA LEU A 247 1.73 2.23 8.45
C LEU A 247 0.80 2.88 7.43
N TYR A 248 1.34 3.65 6.45
CA TYR A 248 0.48 4.47 5.62
C TYR A 248 0.98 4.74 4.20
N ALA A 249 0.06 4.63 3.23
CA ALA A 249 0.12 5.32 1.97
C ALA A 249 -1.06 6.28 1.92
N GLN A 250 -0.83 7.57 2.19
CA GLN A 250 -1.84 8.59 2.04
C GLN A 250 -1.77 9.19 0.64
N THR A 251 -2.93 9.30 -0.01
CA THR A 251 -3.11 10.11 -1.21
C THR A 251 -3.74 11.43 -0.82
N ASP A 252 -3.29 12.51 -1.44
CA ASP A 252 -3.53 13.90 -1.07
C ASP A 252 -5.00 14.37 -0.96
N SER A 253 -6.01 13.55 -1.21
CA SER A 253 -7.38 14.06 -1.27
C SER A 253 -8.51 13.05 -1.09
N SER A 254 -8.25 11.79 -0.79
CA SER A 254 -9.34 10.84 -0.56
C SER A 254 -9.28 10.22 0.83
N SER A 255 -10.47 9.95 1.37
CA SER A 255 -10.69 9.26 2.65
C SER A 255 -10.14 7.82 2.70
N ASP A 256 -9.51 7.35 1.64
CA ASP A 256 -9.04 5.99 1.48
C ASP A 256 -7.53 5.89 1.77
N ALA A 257 -7.24 5.95 3.05
CA ALA A 257 -5.92 5.64 3.54
C ALA A 257 -5.72 4.12 3.56
N TYR A 258 -4.77 3.63 2.77
CA TYR A 258 -4.44 2.20 2.74
C TYR A 258 -3.45 1.88 3.85
N ALA A 259 -3.82 1.02 4.78
CA ALA A 259 -2.90 0.51 5.79
C ALA A 259 -1.81 -0.34 5.13
N CYS A 260 -0.55 0.05 5.29
CA CYS A 260 0.59 -0.79 4.92
C CYS A 260 0.95 -1.72 6.08
N CYS A 261 1.48 -2.90 5.76
CA CYS A 261 2.03 -3.85 6.75
C CYS A 261 1.04 -4.29 7.84
N THR A 262 -0.26 -4.46 7.49
CA THR A 262 -1.27 -4.96 8.43
C THR A 262 -0.95 -6.35 9.01
N ASN A 263 -0.09 -7.10 8.32
CA ASN A 263 0.33 -8.45 8.69
C ASN A 263 1.64 -8.48 9.51
N LEU A 264 2.19 -7.31 9.86
CA LEU A 264 3.45 -7.24 10.59
C LEU A 264 3.31 -7.81 12.00
N THR A 265 4.07 -8.87 12.30
CA THR A 265 4.09 -9.53 13.61
C THR A 265 5.44 -9.38 14.32
N LYS A 266 6.50 -9.09 13.56
CA LYS A 266 7.86 -8.96 14.10
C LYS A 266 8.51 -7.66 13.67
N LEU A 267 9.12 -6.95 14.64
CA LEU A 267 9.88 -5.72 14.43
C LEU A 267 11.24 -5.81 15.14
N VAL A 268 12.32 -5.65 14.38
CA VAL A 268 13.68 -5.59 14.92
C VAL A 268 14.28 -4.22 14.60
N ILE A 269 14.61 -3.46 15.63
CA ILE A 269 15.22 -2.13 15.57
C ILE A 269 16.67 -2.25 16.03
N PRO A 270 17.67 -2.02 15.15
CA PRO A 270 19.09 -2.16 15.50
C PRO A 270 19.56 -1.02 16.40
N GLY A 271 20.74 -1.20 17.01
CA GLY A 271 21.39 -0.21 17.87
C GLY A 271 21.72 1.12 17.21
N SER A 272 21.81 1.14 15.89
CA SER A 272 22.10 2.36 15.11
C SER A 272 20.92 3.33 14.99
N VAL A 273 19.69 2.89 15.24
CA VAL A 273 18.49 3.77 15.17
C VAL A 273 18.46 4.67 16.39
N THR A 274 18.55 5.97 16.16
CA THR A 274 18.52 7.00 17.21
C THR A 274 17.18 7.72 17.31
N THR A 275 16.43 7.76 16.20
CA THR A 275 15.20 8.53 16.10
C THR A 275 14.09 7.71 15.45
N ILE A 276 12.93 7.73 16.08
CA ILE A 276 11.69 7.19 15.53
C ILE A 276 10.70 8.33 15.42
N GLU A 277 10.35 8.68 14.19
CA GLU A 277 9.48 9.80 13.88
C GLU A 277 8.06 9.36 13.57
N LYS A 278 7.12 10.25 13.84
CA LYS A 278 5.72 10.17 13.46
C LYS A 278 5.35 11.45 12.73
N ASP A 279 4.75 11.34 11.56
CA ASP A 279 4.22 12.51 10.88
C ASP A 279 3.05 13.11 11.68
N LYS A 280 2.98 14.45 11.73
CA LYS A 280 1.92 15.22 12.40
C LYS A 280 0.50 14.90 11.91
N TYR A 281 0.36 14.36 10.71
CA TYR A 281 -0.95 13.93 10.17
C TYR A 281 -1.38 12.55 10.67
N PHE A 282 -0.53 11.85 11.38
CA PHE A 282 -0.76 10.49 11.88
C PHE A 282 -1.76 10.43 13.04
N ALA A 283 -2.04 11.54 13.69
CA ALA A 283 -2.90 11.62 14.88
C ALA A 283 -4.38 11.26 14.62
N LYS A 284 -4.81 11.16 13.36
CA LYS A 284 -6.21 10.90 12.99
C LYS A 284 -6.52 9.51 12.42
N ALA A 285 -5.52 8.68 12.22
CA ALA A 285 -5.74 7.36 11.67
C ALA A 285 -5.81 6.32 12.78
N SER A 286 -6.95 5.66 12.89
CA SER A 286 -7.09 4.47 13.73
C SER A 286 -6.19 3.36 13.20
N VAL A 287 -5.02 3.21 13.79
CA VAL A 287 -4.01 2.18 13.48
C VAL A 287 -4.45 0.82 14.02
N SER A 288 -5.66 0.41 13.76
CA SER A 288 -6.30 -0.70 14.47
C SER A 288 -5.88 -2.10 14.01
N GLN A 289 -4.88 -2.28 13.15
CA GLN A 289 -4.69 -3.59 12.51
C GLN A 289 -3.29 -4.24 12.57
N THR A 290 -2.24 -3.57 13.03
CA THR A 290 -0.93 -4.22 13.18
C THR A 290 -0.77 -4.87 14.55
N SER A 291 -0.54 -6.18 14.58
CA SER A 291 -0.31 -6.95 15.82
C SER A 291 1.16 -7.36 15.91
N VAL A 292 2.06 -6.43 16.24
CA VAL A 292 3.47 -6.78 16.50
C VAL A 292 3.56 -7.49 17.85
N THR A 293 3.87 -8.78 17.83
CA THR A 293 4.01 -9.63 19.03
C THR A 293 5.45 -9.98 19.35
N ASP A 294 6.36 -9.84 18.39
CA ASP A 294 7.81 -10.06 18.56
C ASP A 294 8.55 -8.76 18.26
N ILE A 295 9.09 -8.12 19.29
CA ILE A 295 9.83 -6.87 19.17
C ILE A 295 11.20 -7.02 19.80
N ALA A 296 12.24 -6.62 19.07
CA ALA A 296 13.60 -6.52 19.56
C ALA A 296 14.15 -5.11 19.29
N ILE A 297 14.68 -4.47 20.31
CA ILE A 297 15.25 -3.13 20.25
C ILE A 297 16.69 -3.18 20.74
N GLY A 298 17.62 -3.06 19.82
CA GLY A 298 19.08 -3.01 20.11
C GLY A 298 19.59 -1.62 20.43
N SER A 299 18.76 -0.58 20.20
CA SER A 299 19.19 0.81 20.40
C SER A 299 19.17 1.22 21.85
N ASP A 300 20.32 1.66 22.36
CA ASP A 300 20.46 2.29 23.68
C ASP A 300 20.24 3.80 23.66
N THR A 301 20.05 4.38 22.49
CA THR A 301 19.98 5.82 22.26
C THR A 301 18.60 6.36 21.95
N LEU A 302 17.56 5.50 21.90
CA LEU A 302 16.19 5.97 21.71
C LEU A 302 15.75 6.86 22.86
N ASP A 303 15.29 8.05 22.53
CA ASP A 303 14.71 8.99 23.48
C ASP A 303 13.26 8.59 23.85
N SER A 304 12.74 9.21 24.92
CA SER A 304 11.39 8.94 25.40
C SER A 304 10.31 9.28 24.38
N LEU A 305 10.54 10.26 23.51
CA LEU A 305 9.61 10.62 22.43
C LEU A 305 9.52 9.51 21.39
N SER A 306 10.66 8.95 20.98
CA SER A 306 10.74 7.80 20.06
C SER A 306 10.06 6.57 20.63
N ILE A 307 10.28 6.27 21.93
CA ILE A 307 9.66 5.15 22.64
C ILE A 307 8.13 5.35 22.73
N SER A 308 7.68 6.55 23.09
CA SER A 308 6.26 6.91 23.13
C SER A 308 5.62 6.83 21.75
N THR A 309 6.34 7.25 20.72
CA THR A 309 5.91 7.18 19.32
C THR A 309 5.70 5.73 18.89
N LEU A 310 6.62 4.81 19.21
CA LEU A 310 6.44 3.38 18.99
C LEU A 310 5.17 2.86 19.69
N TYR A 311 5.03 3.14 20.97
CA TYR A 311 3.89 2.69 21.77
C TYR A 311 2.56 3.18 21.19
N SER A 312 2.47 4.48 20.91
CA SER A 312 1.21 5.10 20.46
C SER A 312 0.84 4.79 19.01
N SER A 313 1.78 4.34 18.20
CA SER A 313 1.56 4.15 16.75
C SER A 313 1.37 2.70 16.36
N LEU A 314 1.85 1.76 17.16
CA LEU A 314 1.67 0.33 16.94
C LEU A 314 0.56 -0.15 17.89
N ALA A 315 -0.69 0.08 17.53
CA ALA A 315 -1.89 -0.06 18.37
C ALA A 315 -2.10 -1.43 19.05
N ARG A 316 -1.25 -2.40 18.79
CA ARG A 316 -1.27 -3.72 19.40
C ARG A 316 0.12 -4.22 19.79
N ILE A 317 1.07 -3.34 20.00
CA ILE A 317 2.21 -3.73 20.83
C ILE A 317 1.65 -3.86 22.25
N ASP A 318 1.59 -5.10 22.72
CA ASP A 318 1.44 -5.31 24.15
C ASP A 318 2.60 -4.56 24.82
N ILE A 319 2.26 -3.57 25.63
CA ILE A 319 3.26 -2.75 26.32
C ILE A 319 4.20 -3.62 27.18
N TYR A 320 3.77 -4.81 27.57
CA TYR A 320 4.60 -5.78 28.26
C TYR A 320 5.76 -6.26 27.36
N HIS A 321 5.50 -6.61 26.10
CA HIS A 321 6.55 -7.00 25.15
C HIS A 321 7.47 -5.84 24.82
N LEU A 322 6.93 -4.64 24.69
CA LEU A 322 7.73 -3.43 24.51
C LEU A 322 8.63 -3.17 25.73
N SER A 323 8.12 -3.33 26.94
CA SER A 323 8.91 -3.16 28.17
C SER A 323 10.04 -4.20 28.29
N LEU A 324 9.79 -5.44 27.90
CA LEU A 324 10.83 -6.48 27.84
C LEU A 324 11.93 -6.13 26.84
N ALA A 325 11.55 -5.63 25.66
CA ALA A 325 12.49 -5.24 24.60
C ALA A 325 13.34 -4.01 25.00
N LEU A 326 12.77 -3.10 25.78
CA LEU A 326 13.48 -1.90 26.26
C LEU A 326 14.28 -2.14 27.56
N GLY A 327 14.03 -3.25 28.25
CA GLY A 327 14.78 -3.64 29.44
C GLY A 327 14.81 -2.54 30.52
N ASN A 328 16.01 -2.15 30.94
CA ASN A 328 16.22 -1.17 32.01
C ASN A 328 15.85 0.29 31.69
N LYS A 329 15.34 0.56 30.48
CA LYS A 329 14.93 1.91 30.06
C LYS A 329 13.55 2.32 30.57
N LEU A 330 12.77 1.36 31.05
CA LEU A 330 11.44 1.57 31.58
C LEU A 330 11.36 1.05 33.02
N ARG A 331 10.74 1.84 33.89
CA ARG A 331 10.23 1.36 35.17
C ARG A 331 8.71 1.27 35.12
N PHE A 332 8.16 0.28 35.80
CA PHE A 332 6.72 0.12 35.96
C PHE A 332 6.34 0.51 37.38
N GLU A 333 5.49 1.53 37.52
CA GLU A 333 5.09 2.07 38.81
C GLU A 333 3.62 2.54 38.73
N ASN A 334 2.79 2.15 39.69
CA ASN A 334 1.37 2.52 39.80
C ASN A 334 0.56 2.25 38.54
N GLY A 335 0.92 1.20 37.77
CA GLY A 335 0.29 0.89 36.48
C GLY A 335 0.83 1.69 35.28
N MET A 336 1.83 2.53 35.47
CA MET A 336 2.44 3.36 34.47
C MET A 336 3.79 2.81 33.99
N PHE A 337 4.09 2.99 32.72
CA PHE A 337 5.42 2.78 32.15
C PHE A 337 6.11 4.13 32.04
N ILE A 338 7.22 4.26 32.74
CA ILE A 338 7.95 5.51 32.90
C ILE A 338 9.38 5.31 32.42
N THR A 339 9.85 6.18 31.56
CA THR A 339 11.21 6.16 31.02
C THR A 339 12.24 6.68 32.06
N ASN A 340 13.53 6.44 31.84
CA ASN A 340 14.60 6.88 32.74
C ASN A 340 14.71 8.41 32.85
N ASP A 341 14.25 9.17 31.87
CA ASP A 341 14.14 10.63 31.87
C ASP A 341 12.81 11.13 32.45
N ASN A 342 12.08 10.25 33.17
CA ASN A 342 10.87 10.57 33.92
C ASN A 342 9.67 10.99 33.08
N VAL A 343 9.49 10.37 31.91
CA VAL A 343 8.33 10.54 31.06
C VAL A 343 7.38 9.34 31.17
N VAL A 344 6.10 9.57 31.47
CA VAL A 344 5.08 8.52 31.41
C VAL A 344 4.71 8.30 29.93
N ILE A 345 4.95 7.09 29.43
CA ILE A 345 4.68 6.73 28.03
C ILE A 345 3.43 5.88 27.83
N GLY A 346 2.91 5.28 28.90
CA GLY A 346 1.71 4.44 28.81
C GLY A 346 1.19 4.02 30.17
N TYR A 347 -0.06 3.55 30.20
CA TYR A 347 -0.74 3.09 31.40
C TYR A 347 -1.44 1.74 31.15
N ASN A 348 -1.26 0.80 32.05
CA ASN A 348 -1.93 -0.50 32.07
C ASN A 348 -2.45 -0.84 33.49
N GLY A 349 -3.04 0.13 34.17
CA GLY A 349 -3.60 -0.03 35.49
C GLY A 349 -5.13 -0.11 35.47
N ARG A 350 -5.68 -0.51 36.63
CA ARG A 350 -7.14 -0.60 36.86
C ARG A 350 -7.58 0.15 38.13
N LEU A 351 -6.83 1.16 38.53
CA LEU A 351 -7.10 1.92 39.75
C LEU A 351 -8.22 2.94 39.48
N SER A 352 -9.03 3.22 40.51
CA SER A 352 -10.06 4.27 40.44
C SER A 352 -9.46 5.68 40.58
N THR A 353 -8.30 5.78 41.23
CA THR A 353 -7.47 6.98 41.31
C THR A 353 -6.08 6.64 40.77
N VAL A 354 -5.61 7.41 39.81
CA VAL A 354 -4.26 7.30 39.28
C VAL A 354 -3.40 8.40 39.86
N GLU A 355 -2.39 8.01 40.63
CA GLU A 355 -1.42 8.93 41.20
C GLU A 355 -0.10 8.82 40.42
N ILE A 356 0.26 9.90 39.76
CA ILE A 356 1.49 9.97 38.95
C ILE A 356 2.65 10.30 39.91
N PRO A 357 3.72 9.49 39.95
CA PRO A 357 4.79 9.63 40.91
C PRO A 357 5.50 10.99 40.86
N GLU A 358 5.89 11.50 41.99
CA GLU A 358 6.79 12.67 42.08
C GLU A 358 8.11 12.38 41.32
N GLY A 359 8.64 13.39 40.68
CA GLY A 359 9.78 13.27 39.78
C GLY A 359 9.42 13.10 38.33
N VAL A 360 8.19 12.70 38.00
CA VAL A 360 7.69 12.71 36.59
C VAL A 360 7.60 14.14 36.10
N THR A 361 8.15 14.40 34.93
CA THR A 361 8.19 15.74 34.33
C THR A 361 7.32 15.87 33.08
N GLU A 362 7.00 14.76 32.42
CA GLU A 362 6.18 14.77 31.22
C GLU A 362 5.25 13.55 31.18
N ILE A 363 4.03 13.76 30.66
CA ILE A 363 3.13 12.73 30.20
C ILE A 363 3.18 12.76 28.67
N ALA A 364 3.63 11.68 28.07
CA ALA A 364 3.79 11.59 26.62
C ALA A 364 2.45 11.62 25.88
N PRO A 365 2.44 11.97 24.59
CA PRO A 365 1.25 11.87 23.77
C PRO A 365 0.63 10.48 23.81
N ASN A 366 -0.70 10.41 23.95
CA ASN A 366 -1.48 9.16 24.03
C ASN A 366 -1.18 8.24 25.23
N ALA A 367 -0.47 8.67 26.25
CA ALA A 367 -0.04 7.80 27.36
C ALA A 367 -1.21 7.13 28.12
N PHE A 368 -2.36 7.79 28.24
CA PHE A 368 -3.60 7.27 28.84
C PHE A 368 -4.72 7.20 27.82
N ASN A 369 -4.43 7.20 26.53
CA ASN A 369 -5.44 7.16 25.49
C ASN A 369 -6.11 5.78 25.42
N SER A 370 -7.39 5.72 25.79
CA SER A 370 -8.14 4.45 25.83
C SER A 370 -8.40 3.84 24.44
N TYR A 371 -8.40 4.64 23.40
CA TYR A 371 -8.56 4.14 22.01
C TYR A 371 -7.30 3.47 21.46
N VAL A 372 -6.12 3.84 21.99
CA VAL A 372 -4.85 3.23 21.59
C VAL A 372 -4.66 1.87 22.25
N THR A 373 -5.14 1.70 23.48
CA THR A 373 -4.89 0.50 24.30
C THR A 373 -6.00 -0.54 24.23
N ASP A 374 -7.09 -0.30 23.48
CA ASP A 374 -8.31 -1.12 23.51
C ASP A 374 -8.86 -1.34 24.93
N SER A 375 -8.50 -0.44 25.87
CA SER A 375 -8.83 -0.52 27.28
C SER A 375 -9.73 0.63 27.68
N ILE A 376 -10.90 0.33 28.24
CA ILE A 376 -11.73 1.36 28.85
C ILE A 376 -11.18 1.62 30.25
N TYR A 377 -10.49 2.74 30.42
CA TYR A 377 -10.01 3.16 31.73
C TYR A 377 -11.16 3.62 32.60
N SER A 378 -11.25 3.03 33.79
CA SER A 378 -12.32 3.30 34.76
C SER A 378 -11.94 4.29 35.84
N PHE A 379 -10.74 4.90 35.80
CA PHE A 379 -10.33 5.86 36.79
C PHE A 379 -11.14 7.17 36.68
N LYS A 380 -11.47 7.70 37.88
CA LYS A 380 -12.26 8.92 38.01
C LYS A 380 -11.40 10.11 38.39
N LYS A 381 -10.21 9.85 38.93
CA LYS A 381 -9.32 10.86 39.45
C LYS A 381 -7.88 10.63 39.02
N VAL A 382 -7.21 11.70 38.62
CA VAL A 382 -5.78 11.73 38.36
C VAL A 382 -5.14 12.77 39.25
N ILE A 383 -4.07 12.38 39.95
CA ILE A 383 -3.25 13.26 40.79
C ILE A 383 -1.93 13.47 40.04
N LEU A 384 -1.71 14.69 39.58
CA LEU A 384 -0.49 15.09 38.91
C LEU A 384 0.56 15.55 39.90
N PRO A 385 1.86 15.18 39.75
CA PRO A 385 2.93 15.55 40.65
C PRO A 385 3.33 17.03 40.52
N SER A 386 3.89 17.57 41.55
CA SER A 386 4.40 18.97 41.58
C SER A 386 5.53 19.23 40.57
N THR A 387 6.16 18.16 40.12
CA THR A 387 7.27 18.16 39.14
C THR A 387 6.84 18.19 37.70
N LEU A 388 5.54 17.98 37.40
CA LEU A 388 5.04 17.88 36.03
C LEU A 388 5.11 19.21 35.30
N LEU A 389 5.71 19.18 34.12
CA LEU A 389 5.94 20.31 33.26
C LEU A 389 5.08 20.28 31.99
N LYS A 390 4.72 19.08 31.50
CA LYS A 390 4.14 18.94 30.17
C LYS A 390 3.17 17.74 30.12
N ILE A 391 2.04 17.94 29.43
CA ILE A 391 1.09 16.91 29.03
C ILE A 391 1.00 16.91 27.50
N GLY A 392 1.28 15.78 26.88
CA GLY A 392 1.30 15.62 25.43
C GLY A 392 -0.10 15.54 24.80
N ASP A 393 -0.14 15.62 23.47
CA ASP A 393 -1.37 15.57 22.69
C ASP A 393 -2.12 14.25 22.93
N ASP A 394 -3.46 14.32 23.03
CA ASP A 394 -4.33 13.16 23.22
C ASP A 394 -3.96 12.31 24.46
N ALA A 395 -3.19 12.82 25.41
CA ALA A 395 -2.68 12.04 26.55
C ALA A 395 -3.78 11.35 27.35
N PHE A 396 -4.95 11.96 27.49
CA PHE A 396 -6.12 11.44 28.20
C PHE A 396 -7.34 11.23 27.28
N ASN A 397 -7.14 11.14 25.98
CA ASN A 397 -8.22 10.96 25.03
C ASN A 397 -8.98 9.65 25.31
N GLY A 398 -10.30 9.71 25.32
CA GLY A 398 -11.16 8.55 25.64
C GLY A 398 -11.25 8.17 27.11
N CYS A 399 -10.66 8.93 28.04
CA CYS A 399 -10.82 8.72 29.49
C CYS A 399 -12.20 9.23 29.96
N ILE A 400 -13.26 8.61 29.50
CA ILE A 400 -14.67 9.08 29.65
C ILE A 400 -15.17 9.15 31.09
N TYR A 401 -14.51 8.49 32.03
CA TYR A 401 -14.86 8.49 33.46
C TYR A 401 -14.05 9.49 34.27
N LEU A 402 -13.01 10.11 33.71
CA LEU A 402 -12.18 11.10 34.39
C LEU A 402 -13.01 12.34 34.72
N SER A 403 -13.14 12.64 36.02
CA SER A 403 -13.94 13.78 36.54
C SER A 403 -13.13 14.72 37.40
N GLU A 404 -11.97 14.28 37.94
CA GLU A 404 -11.12 15.06 38.83
C GLU A 404 -9.66 14.98 38.38
N ILE A 405 -9.03 16.13 38.17
CA ILE A 405 -7.61 16.28 37.92
C ILE A 405 -7.11 17.58 38.53
N ASN A 406 -5.96 17.55 39.20
CA ASN A 406 -5.27 18.74 39.65
C ASN A 406 -4.27 19.22 38.59
N PHE A 407 -3.95 20.50 38.59
CA PHE A 407 -2.92 21.06 37.71
C PHE A 407 -1.84 21.71 38.59
N PRO A 408 -0.59 21.22 38.55
CA PRO A 408 0.50 21.78 39.33
C PRO A 408 0.98 23.11 38.73
N ASP A 409 1.49 24.00 39.58
CA ASP A 409 1.90 25.36 39.21
C ASP A 409 2.99 25.42 38.13
N LYS A 410 3.82 24.38 38.05
CA LYS A 410 4.91 24.31 37.06
C LYS A 410 4.49 23.83 35.68
N LEU A 411 3.25 23.37 35.54
CA LEU A 411 2.75 22.88 34.25
C LEU A 411 2.61 24.04 33.24
N TYR A 412 3.37 24.01 32.18
CA TYR A 412 3.40 25.09 31.20
C TYR A 412 2.87 24.68 29.80
N TYR A 413 2.69 23.38 29.56
CA TYR A 413 2.18 22.90 28.28
C TYR A 413 1.13 21.80 28.48
N ILE A 414 0.02 21.95 27.80
CA ILE A 414 -1.00 20.91 27.63
C ILE A 414 -1.30 20.82 26.14
N GLY A 415 -1.12 19.63 25.58
CA GLY A 415 -1.43 19.33 24.18
C GLY A 415 -2.93 19.31 23.87
N ASN A 416 -3.28 19.11 22.63
CA ASN A 416 -4.68 19.07 22.15
C ASN A 416 -5.39 17.81 22.60
#